data_5b3254acf54cca7c7cd0507117eb089f
#
_entry.id   5b3254acf54cca7c7cd0507117eb089f
#
_cell.length_a   1.000
_cell.length_b   1.000
_cell.length_c   1.000
_cell.angle_alpha   90.00
_cell.angle_beta   90.00
_cell.angle_gamma   90.00
#
_symmetry.space_group_name_H-M   'P 1'
#
loop_
_entity.id
_entity.type
_entity.pdbx_description
1 polymer ?
#
loop_
_entity_poly.entity_id
_entity_poly.type
_entity_poly.pdbx_seq_one_letter_code
_entity_poly.pdbx_strand_id
1 'polypeptide(L)'
;MGKKEDLGYDLRSYFDQIVQNPLDKFKVFTTWNQNDKEEFKQLLDKLKEPYDEKKDTTKDKGDRLENLVEFIIRKTYFFEIYKNVHTETNEIDEVIVLSNRGKQAIESFGLSRELIPIKEDLFLGECKNYQSSLGVTYVGKFYSLLSVSEISFGIIFTQKGLTGNSEGYKDAYGLTKVLRMMEKTKGRDFFIITFTLDDYEKMLEGVNFFELVKAKELEMQLASNYTTFLKDNKHEAEEQIISILNSCVDN
;
A
#
# COMPACT_ATOMS: atom_id res chain seq x y z
N MET A 1 16.78 -20.76 30.25
CA MET A 1 16.86 -20.95 28.78
C MET A 1 15.73 -21.90 28.34
N GLY A 2 14.47 -21.55 28.49
CA GLY A 2 13.34 -22.47 28.29
C GLY A 2 11.98 -21.82 28.09
N LYS A 3 11.90 -20.51 27.80
CA LYS A 3 10.59 -19.82 27.67
C LYS A 3 10.30 -19.19 26.29
N LYS A 4 11.24 -19.21 25.35
CA LYS A 4 11.02 -18.62 24.01
C LYS A 4 10.47 -19.59 22.96
N GLU A 5 10.64 -20.89 23.14
CA GLU A 5 10.12 -21.90 22.20
C GLU A 5 8.64 -22.23 22.42
N ASP A 6 8.14 -22.13 23.64
CA ASP A 6 6.72 -22.41 23.98
C ASP A 6 5.76 -21.34 23.45
N LEU A 7 6.15 -20.06 23.46
CA LEU A 7 5.27 -18.97 22.97
C LEU A 7 4.95 -19.07 21.47
N GLY A 8 5.86 -19.58 20.65
CA GLY A 8 5.65 -19.78 19.21
C GLY A 8 4.69 -20.92 18.89
N TYR A 9 4.68 -21.95 19.71
CA TYR A 9 3.78 -23.10 19.56
C TYR A 9 2.36 -22.77 20.04
N ASP A 10 2.24 -22.05 21.12
CA ASP A 10 0.93 -21.59 21.66
C ASP A 10 0.25 -20.60 20.72
N LEU A 11 0.97 -19.64 20.17
CA LEU A 11 0.43 -18.71 19.18
C LEU A 11 -0.08 -19.44 17.93
N ARG A 12 0.68 -20.41 17.40
CA ARG A 12 0.27 -21.17 16.21
C ARG A 12 -0.96 -22.04 16.48
N SER A 13 -0.99 -22.77 17.59
CA SER A 13 -2.15 -23.58 17.97
C SER A 13 -3.38 -22.73 18.28
N TYR A 14 -3.17 -21.54 18.86
CA TYR A 14 -4.22 -20.56 19.12
C TYR A 14 -4.78 -19.97 17.81
N PHE A 15 -3.91 -19.62 16.84
CA PHE A 15 -4.29 -19.20 15.50
C PHE A 15 -5.09 -20.27 14.77
N ASP A 16 -4.65 -21.52 14.79
CA ASP A 16 -5.32 -22.62 14.11
C ASP A 16 -6.67 -22.98 14.76
N GLN A 17 -6.88 -22.67 16.04
CA GLN A 17 -8.16 -22.88 16.73
C GLN A 17 -9.16 -21.74 16.51
N ILE A 18 -8.69 -20.49 16.46
CA ILE A 18 -9.56 -19.30 16.34
C ILE A 18 -9.84 -18.95 14.88
N VAL A 19 -8.89 -19.21 13.98
CA VAL A 19 -8.96 -18.75 12.61
C VAL A 19 -8.84 -19.93 11.65
N GLN A 20 -9.96 -20.56 11.33
CA GLN A 20 -10.03 -21.66 10.37
C GLN A 20 -10.01 -21.20 8.91
N ASN A 21 -10.41 -19.95 8.64
CA ASN A 21 -10.53 -19.41 7.29
C ASN A 21 -9.23 -18.69 6.88
N PRO A 22 -8.64 -18.99 5.69
CA PRO A 22 -7.45 -18.30 5.18
C PRO A 22 -7.60 -16.78 5.08
N LEU A 23 -8.80 -16.28 4.80
CA LEU A 23 -9.07 -14.84 4.76
C LEU A 23 -8.92 -14.18 6.13
N ASP A 24 -9.38 -14.83 7.18
CA ASP A 24 -9.27 -14.31 8.54
C ASP A 24 -7.81 -14.35 9.01
N LYS A 25 -7.07 -15.42 8.65
CA LYS A 25 -5.61 -15.45 8.87
C LYS A 25 -4.90 -14.29 8.18
N PHE A 26 -5.25 -13.99 6.92
CA PHE A 26 -4.69 -12.86 6.21
C PHE A 26 -4.99 -11.51 6.89
N LYS A 27 -6.22 -11.33 7.38
CA LYS A 27 -6.61 -10.13 8.13
C LYS A 27 -5.78 -9.91 9.38
N VAL A 28 -5.41 -10.97 10.12
CA VAL A 28 -4.54 -10.83 11.29
C VAL A 28 -3.20 -10.17 10.95
N PHE A 29 -2.61 -10.49 9.78
CA PHE A 29 -1.36 -9.89 9.35
C PHE A 29 -1.51 -8.44 8.86
N THR A 30 -2.70 -8.05 8.41
CA THR A 30 -2.95 -6.76 7.75
C THR A 30 -3.75 -5.78 8.62
N THR A 31 -4.27 -6.21 9.77
CA THR A 31 -5.00 -5.36 10.71
C THR A 31 -4.03 -4.66 11.66
N TRP A 32 -4.19 -3.36 11.80
CA TRP A 32 -3.39 -2.54 12.70
C TRP A 32 -3.94 -2.60 14.13
N ASN A 33 -3.04 -2.76 15.10
CA ASN A 33 -3.36 -2.60 16.50
C ASN A 33 -3.51 -1.11 16.87
N GLN A 34 -3.84 -0.81 18.12
CA GLN A 34 -4.05 0.55 18.59
C GLN A 34 -2.78 1.41 18.48
N ASN A 35 -1.60 0.86 18.81
CA ASN A 35 -0.33 1.57 18.72
C ASN A 35 0.02 1.90 17.26
N ASP A 36 -0.26 0.96 16.32
CA ASP A 36 -0.06 1.18 14.90
C ASP A 36 -0.95 2.32 14.38
N LYS A 37 -2.21 2.37 14.82
CA LYS A 37 -3.14 3.44 14.45
C LYS A 37 -2.72 4.79 14.99
N GLU A 38 -2.19 4.85 16.20
CA GLU A 38 -1.67 6.09 16.82
C GLU A 38 -0.41 6.58 16.09
N GLU A 39 0.53 5.69 15.79
CA GLU A 39 1.73 6.02 15.01
C GLU A 39 1.36 6.50 13.61
N PHE A 40 0.47 5.81 12.93
CA PHE A 40 0.00 6.23 11.61
C PHE A 40 -0.69 7.59 11.65
N LYS A 41 -1.54 7.83 12.66
CA LYS A 41 -2.19 9.12 12.85
C LYS A 41 -1.18 10.25 13.01
N GLN A 42 -0.13 10.05 13.81
CA GLN A 42 0.94 11.05 13.99
C GLN A 42 1.65 11.36 12.66
N LEU A 43 1.94 10.34 11.84
CA LEU A 43 2.56 10.53 10.53
C LEU A 43 1.61 11.26 9.57
N LEU A 44 0.33 10.92 9.60
CA LEU A 44 -0.68 11.57 8.76
C LEU A 44 -0.92 13.02 9.17
N ASP A 45 -0.99 13.31 10.46
CA ASP A 45 -1.12 14.67 10.98
C ASP A 45 0.09 15.52 10.57
N LYS A 46 1.32 14.98 10.68
CA LYS A 46 2.54 15.60 10.17
C LYS A 46 2.51 15.90 8.68
N LEU A 47 1.97 14.96 7.88
CA LEU A 47 1.83 15.15 6.44
C LEU A 47 0.87 16.30 6.12
N LYS A 48 -0.18 16.50 6.93
CA LYS A 48 -1.19 17.55 6.79
C LYS A 48 -0.73 18.93 7.29
N GLU A 49 0.33 18.99 8.09
CA GLU A 49 0.84 20.26 8.60
C GLU A 49 1.19 21.22 7.47
N PRO A 50 0.80 22.50 7.57
CA PRO A 50 1.19 23.51 6.60
C PRO A 50 2.71 23.57 6.44
N TYR A 51 3.16 23.71 5.21
CA TYR A 51 4.57 23.92 4.90
C TYR A 51 4.99 25.34 5.31
N ASP A 52 6.00 25.44 6.18
CA ASP A 52 6.60 26.71 6.58
C ASP A 52 7.95 26.88 5.86
N GLU A 53 7.97 27.70 4.80
CA GLU A 53 9.17 27.98 4.00
C GLU A 53 10.37 28.49 4.81
N LYS A 54 10.16 29.02 6.03
CA LYS A 54 11.22 29.48 6.91
C LYS A 54 11.85 28.39 7.74
N LYS A 55 11.16 27.26 7.92
CA LYS A 55 11.58 26.17 8.80
C LYS A 55 11.78 24.87 8.04
N ASP A 56 10.96 24.60 7.04
CA ASP A 56 10.94 23.34 6.31
C ASP A 56 11.76 23.45 5.02
N THR A 57 12.60 22.47 4.75
CA THR A 57 13.25 22.31 3.44
C THR A 57 12.35 21.52 2.50
N THR A 58 12.63 21.57 1.19
CA THR A 58 11.94 20.71 0.20
C THR A 58 12.08 19.22 0.55
N LYS A 59 13.21 18.84 1.15
CA LYS A 59 13.48 17.49 1.63
C LYS A 59 12.55 17.13 2.78
N ASP A 60 12.42 18.00 3.80
CA ASP A 60 11.51 17.72 4.94
C ASP A 60 10.09 17.47 4.49
N LYS A 61 9.66 18.18 3.43
CA LYS A 61 8.36 17.98 2.82
C LYS A 61 8.23 16.62 2.13
N GLY A 62 9.26 16.18 1.41
CA GLY A 62 9.33 14.85 0.79
C GLY A 62 9.30 13.76 1.86
N ASP A 63 10.18 13.89 2.85
CA ASP A 63 10.35 12.91 3.94
C ASP A 63 9.06 12.65 4.72
N ARG A 64 8.16 13.63 4.86
CA ARG A 64 6.85 13.43 5.52
C ARG A 64 5.99 12.39 4.80
N LEU A 65 5.90 12.43 3.48
CA LEU A 65 5.14 11.47 2.69
C LEU A 65 5.85 10.11 2.62
N GLU A 66 7.16 10.12 2.39
CA GLU A 66 7.96 8.89 2.33
C GLU A 66 7.90 8.09 3.64
N ASN A 67 7.93 8.76 4.80
CA ASN A 67 7.81 8.11 6.11
C ASN A 67 6.42 7.48 6.31
N LEU A 68 5.36 8.16 5.84
CA LEU A 68 4.01 7.60 5.87
C LEU A 68 3.90 6.36 4.98
N VAL A 69 4.45 6.43 3.75
CA VAL A 69 4.46 5.31 2.81
C VAL A 69 5.27 4.14 3.34
N GLU A 70 6.45 4.41 3.90
CA GLU A 70 7.28 3.38 4.54
C GLU A 70 6.51 2.66 5.65
N PHE A 71 5.81 3.42 6.51
CA PHE A 71 4.95 2.82 7.53
C PHE A 71 3.88 1.93 6.92
N ILE A 72 3.12 2.42 5.94
CA ILE A 72 2.07 1.66 5.27
C ILE A 72 2.61 0.34 4.74
N ILE A 73 3.69 0.38 3.97
CA ILE A 73 4.25 -0.82 3.34
C ILE A 73 4.75 -1.82 4.39
N ARG A 74 5.47 -1.37 5.41
CA ARG A 74 5.95 -2.24 6.50
C ARG A 74 4.80 -2.89 7.25
N LYS A 75 3.69 -2.17 7.45
CA LYS A 75 2.50 -2.69 8.15
C LYS A 75 1.60 -3.57 7.28
N THR A 76 1.91 -3.74 5.99
CA THR A 76 1.31 -4.82 5.21
C THR A 76 1.76 -6.21 5.68
N TYR A 77 2.86 -6.31 6.43
CA TYR A 77 3.57 -7.51 6.83
C TYR A 77 4.30 -8.23 5.69
N PHE A 78 3.74 -8.26 4.49
CA PHE A 78 4.21 -9.07 3.37
C PHE A 78 5.35 -8.44 2.59
N PHE A 79 5.39 -7.11 2.53
CA PHE A 79 6.36 -6.37 1.73
C PHE A 79 7.44 -5.70 2.58
N GLU A 80 8.60 -5.51 1.97
CA GLU A 80 9.67 -4.63 2.43
C GLU A 80 9.93 -3.54 1.40
N ILE A 81 10.48 -2.41 1.85
CA ILE A 81 10.67 -1.21 1.05
C ILE A 81 12.13 -0.78 1.10
N TYR A 82 12.68 -0.47 -0.07
CA TYR A 82 13.99 0.13 -0.27
C TYR A 82 13.80 1.50 -0.88
N LYS A 83 14.33 2.55 -0.21
CA LYS A 83 14.17 3.94 -0.64
C LYS A 83 15.39 4.44 -1.40
N ASN A 84 15.16 5.38 -2.32
CA ASN A 84 16.21 6.11 -3.05
C ASN A 84 17.21 5.17 -3.73
N VAL A 85 16.70 4.20 -4.46
CA VAL A 85 17.54 3.23 -5.16
C VAL A 85 18.09 3.85 -6.44
N HIS A 86 19.41 4.02 -6.47
CA HIS A 86 20.09 4.53 -7.65
C HIS A 86 20.39 3.40 -8.64
N THR A 87 19.94 3.56 -9.87
CA THR A 87 20.35 2.76 -11.03
C THR A 87 21.37 3.54 -11.85
N GLU A 88 21.95 2.92 -12.89
CA GLU A 88 22.91 3.61 -13.75
C GLU A 88 22.34 4.88 -14.43
N THR A 89 21.03 4.95 -14.64
CA THR A 89 20.37 6.00 -15.41
C THR A 89 19.26 6.73 -14.66
N ASN A 90 18.77 6.19 -13.57
CA ASN A 90 17.60 6.70 -12.87
C ASN A 90 17.73 6.56 -11.34
N GLU A 91 17.00 7.40 -10.63
CA GLU A 91 16.70 7.27 -9.21
C GLU A 91 15.27 6.78 -9.08
N ILE A 92 15.07 5.78 -8.23
CA ILE A 92 13.77 5.18 -7.94
C ILE A 92 13.43 5.53 -6.49
N ASP A 93 12.34 6.24 -6.27
CA ASP A 93 11.96 6.69 -4.92
C ASP A 93 11.76 5.47 -4.00
N GLU A 94 10.92 4.49 -4.40
CA GLU A 94 10.69 3.26 -3.65
C GLU A 94 10.70 2.02 -4.55
N VAL A 95 11.49 1.03 -4.14
CA VAL A 95 11.45 -0.35 -4.63
C VAL A 95 10.82 -1.21 -3.54
N ILE A 96 9.67 -1.83 -3.84
CA ILE A 96 8.88 -2.59 -2.87
C ILE A 96 8.86 -4.05 -3.30
N VAL A 97 9.29 -4.94 -2.39
CA VAL A 97 9.55 -6.35 -2.70
C VAL A 97 8.80 -7.25 -1.73
N LEU A 98 8.23 -8.34 -2.23
CA LEU A 98 7.66 -9.39 -1.38
C LEU A 98 8.77 -10.00 -0.53
N SER A 99 8.72 -9.74 0.77
CA SER A 99 9.76 -10.10 1.72
C SER A 99 9.84 -11.61 1.96
N ASN A 100 11.01 -12.09 2.40
CA ASN A 100 11.15 -13.48 2.82
C ASN A 100 10.18 -13.84 3.96
N ARG A 101 9.96 -12.91 4.89
CA ARG A 101 8.96 -13.05 5.96
C ARG A 101 7.55 -13.21 5.38
N GLY A 102 7.20 -12.41 4.38
CA GLY A 102 5.92 -12.50 3.69
C GLY A 102 5.73 -13.84 2.97
N LYS A 103 6.76 -14.31 2.26
CA LYS A 103 6.76 -15.63 1.60
C LYS A 103 6.58 -16.77 2.60
N GLN A 104 7.32 -16.73 3.70
CA GLN A 104 7.18 -17.72 4.78
C GLN A 104 5.79 -17.72 5.42
N ALA A 105 5.18 -16.53 5.62
CA ALA A 105 3.83 -16.44 6.15
C ALA A 105 2.80 -17.08 5.20
N ILE A 106 2.89 -16.79 3.90
CA ILE A 106 2.03 -17.41 2.89
C ILE A 106 2.09 -18.94 2.96
N GLU A 107 3.29 -19.50 2.97
CA GLU A 107 3.52 -20.95 3.02
C GLU A 107 3.08 -21.55 4.37
N SER A 108 3.55 -20.99 5.50
CA SER A 108 3.37 -21.57 6.83
C SER A 108 1.93 -21.52 7.33
N PHE A 109 1.16 -20.51 6.91
CA PHE A 109 -0.24 -20.34 7.33
C PHE A 109 -1.24 -20.79 6.25
N GLY A 110 -0.78 -21.33 5.13
CA GLY A 110 -1.63 -21.80 4.04
C GLY A 110 -2.45 -20.67 3.40
N LEU A 111 -1.88 -19.45 3.31
CA LEU A 111 -2.52 -18.31 2.69
C LEU A 111 -2.49 -18.44 1.17
N SER A 112 -3.59 -18.07 0.50
CA SER A 112 -3.56 -17.94 -0.96
C SER A 112 -2.79 -16.68 -1.36
N ARG A 113 -1.85 -16.81 -2.31
CA ARG A 113 -1.15 -15.67 -2.91
C ARG A 113 -2.12 -14.67 -3.57
N GLU A 114 -3.30 -15.15 -3.97
CA GLU A 114 -4.37 -14.34 -4.56
C GLU A 114 -5.02 -13.34 -3.57
N LEU A 115 -4.80 -13.51 -2.26
CA LEU A 115 -5.23 -12.53 -1.26
C LEU A 115 -4.42 -11.23 -1.35
N ILE A 116 -3.21 -11.29 -1.94
CA ILE A 116 -2.39 -10.12 -2.26
C ILE A 116 -2.71 -9.72 -3.71
N PRO A 117 -3.39 -8.58 -3.95
CA PRO A 117 -3.83 -8.19 -5.29
C PRO A 117 -2.65 -7.90 -6.24
N ILE A 118 -1.52 -7.42 -5.72
CA ILE A 118 -0.31 -7.18 -6.50
C ILE A 118 0.30 -8.52 -6.90
N LYS A 119 0.27 -8.86 -8.18
CA LYS A 119 0.69 -10.18 -8.68
C LYS A 119 2.21 -10.37 -8.71
N GLU A 120 2.94 -9.28 -8.95
CA GLU A 120 4.40 -9.29 -8.98
C GLU A 120 4.98 -9.37 -7.57
N ASP A 121 6.16 -9.98 -7.45
CA ASP A 121 6.95 -9.98 -6.20
C ASP A 121 7.72 -8.66 -6.00
N LEU A 122 7.74 -7.79 -7.01
CA LEU A 122 8.39 -6.49 -7.00
C LEU A 122 7.52 -5.47 -7.72
N PHE A 123 7.34 -4.30 -7.12
CA PHE A 123 6.69 -3.15 -7.74
C PHE A 123 7.37 -1.84 -7.32
N LEU A 124 7.08 -0.76 -8.02
CA LEU A 124 7.68 0.54 -7.73
C LEU A 124 6.68 1.50 -7.08
N GLY A 125 7.20 2.34 -6.19
CA GLY A 125 6.54 3.51 -5.65
C GLY A 125 7.19 4.80 -6.14
N GLU A 126 6.40 5.84 -6.30
CA GLU A 126 6.83 7.21 -6.59
C GLU A 126 6.16 8.15 -5.59
N CYS A 127 6.93 8.81 -4.74
CA CYS A 127 6.44 9.74 -3.73
C CYS A 127 6.55 11.19 -4.19
N LYS A 128 5.40 11.88 -4.34
CA LYS A 128 5.36 13.30 -4.76
C LYS A 128 4.44 14.12 -3.85
N ASN A 129 5.06 14.85 -2.94
CA ASN A 129 4.36 15.71 -1.98
C ASN A 129 4.24 17.16 -2.46
N TYR A 130 3.43 17.36 -3.52
CA TYR A 130 3.17 18.69 -4.07
C TYR A 130 1.85 19.29 -3.56
N GLN A 131 1.77 20.63 -3.59
CA GLN A 131 0.56 21.37 -3.20
C GLN A 131 -0.55 21.28 -4.26
N SER A 132 -0.24 20.86 -5.47
CA SER A 132 -1.18 20.68 -6.59
C SER A 132 -1.19 19.25 -7.07
N SER A 133 -2.25 18.87 -7.78
CA SER A 133 -2.34 17.56 -8.44
C SER A 133 -1.24 17.39 -9.49
N LEU A 134 -0.78 16.16 -9.65
CA LEU A 134 0.31 15.80 -10.57
C LEU A 134 -0.19 15.76 -12.02
N GLY A 135 0.55 16.39 -12.92
CA GLY A 135 0.26 16.41 -14.36
C GLY A 135 0.79 15.19 -15.10
N VAL A 136 0.48 15.14 -16.38
CA VAL A 136 0.84 14.05 -17.33
C VAL A 136 2.34 13.73 -17.36
N THR A 137 3.20 14.73 -17.17
CA THR A 137 4.66 14.56 -17.19
C THR A 137 5.14 13.59 -16.12
N TYR A 138 4.55 13.64 -14.93
CA TYR A 138 4.92 12.73 -13.83
C TYR A 138 4.50 11.30 -14.13
N VAL A 139 3.29 11.10 -14.62
CA VAL A 139 2.81 9.78 -15.04
C VAL A 139 3.67 9.21 -16.17
N GLY A 140 4.03 10.05 -17.17
CA GLY A 140 4.89 9.63 -18.27
C GLY A 140 6.31 9.24 -17.85
N LYS A 141 6.93 9.99 -16.92
CA LYS A 141 8.23 9.64 -16.34
C LYS A 141 8.16 8.33 -15.56
N PHE A 142 7.16 8.17 -14.71
CA PHE A 142 7.00 6.95 -13.94
C PHE A 142 6.70 5.73 -14.81
N TYR A 143 5.89 5.89 -15.87
CA TYR A 143 5.69 4.86 -16.88
C TYR A 143 6.99 4.45 -17.58
N SER A 144 7.83 5.42 -17.97
CA SER A 144 9.14 5.13 -18.56
C SER A 144 10.01 4.31 -17.63
N LEU A 145 10.03 4.65 -16.34
CA LEU A 145 10.77 3.93 -15.32
C LEU A 145 10.29 2.48 -15.18
N LEU A 146 8.98 2.28 -15.05
CA LEU A 146 8.36 0.96 -15.00
C LEU A 146 8.68 0.12 -16.25
N SER A 147 8.62 0.76 -17.43
CA SER A 147 8.88 0.09 -18.71
C SER A 147 10.34 -0.36 -18.86
N VAL A 148 11.30 0.49 -18.49
CA VAL A 148 12.73 0.15 -18.53
C VAL A 148 13.07 -0.95 -17.51
N SER A 149 12.40 -0.96 -16.37
CA SER A 149 12.58 -1.96 -15.32
C SER A 149 11.77 -3.25 -15.57
N GLU A 150 10.99 -3.33 -16.66
CA GLU A 150 10.11 -4.47 -16.99
C GLU A 150 9.06 -4.78 -15.93
N ILE A 151 8.66 -3.78 -15.12
CA ILE A 151 7.71 -3.88 -14.03
C ILE A 151 6.33 -3.45 -14.51
N SER A 152 5.30 -4.23 -14.17
CA SER A 152 3.92 -3.99 -14.65
C SER A 152 3.02 -3.31 -13.60
N PHE A 153 3.48 -3.12 -12.38
CA PHE A 153 2.70 -2.51 -11.31
C PHE A 153 3.46 -1.38 -10.63
N GLY A 154 2.83 -0.21 -10.53
CA GLY A 154 3.39 0.95 -9.85
C GLY A 154 2.35 1.74 -9.08
N ILE A 155 2.77 2.39 -8.00
CA ILE A 155 1.93 3.24 -7.16
C ILE A 155 2.53 4.65 -7.09
N ILE A 156 1.73 5.67 -7.43
CA ILE A 156 2.07 7.06 -7.16
C ILE A 156 1.43 7.47 -5.83
N PHE A 157 2.26 7.80 -4.86
CA PHE A 157 1.84 8.32 -3.57
C PHE A 157 1.89 9.86 -3.59
N THR A 158 0.78 10.51 -3.24
CA THR A 158 0.65 11.98 -3.26
C THR A 158 -0.43 12.43 -2.30
N GLN A 159 -0.47 13.72 -1.97
CA GLN A 159 -1.60 14.28 -1.21
C GLN A 159 -2.79 14.64 -2.11
N LYS A 160 -2.51 15.22 -3.29
CA LYS A 160 -3.51 15.88 -4.15
C LYS A 160 -3.97 15.07 -5.36
N GLY A 161 -3.42 13.87 -5.55
CA GLY A 161 -3.76 13.00 -6.67
C GLY A 161 -3.23 13.50 -8.02
N LEU A 162 -3.81 12.95 -9.07
CA LEU A 162 -3.51 13.29 -10.47
C LEU A 162 -4.48 14.34 -10.99
N THR A 163 -4.08 15.12 -12.00
CA THR A 163 -5.00 15.98 -12.74
C THR A 163 -5.98 15.12 -13.55
N GLY A 164 -7.21 15.63 -13.72
CA GLY A 164 -8.31 14.90 -14.38
C GLY A 164 -9.16 14.09 -13.39
N ASN A 165 -10.11 13.36 -13.94
CA ASN A 165 -11.05 12.53 -13.16
C ASN A 165 -11.31 11.19 -13.83
N SER A 166 -12.10 10.33 -13.16
CA SER A 166 -12.46 9.00 -13.66
C SER A 166 -13.33 8.98 -14.92
N GLU A 167 -13.96 10.11 -15.28
CA GLU A 167 -14.97 10.16 -16.35
C GLU A 167 -14.40 10.39 -17.76
N GLY A 168 -13.08 10.57 -17.91
CA GLY A 168 -12.45 10.86 -19.20
C GLY A 168 -11.05 10.27 -19.35
N TYR A 169 -10.61 10.23 -20.60
CA TYR A 169 -9.21 9.91 -20.96
C TYR A 169 -8.35 11.17 -21.07
N LYS A 170 -8.66 12.19 -20.26
CA LYS A 170 -7.98 13.48 -20.24
C LYS A 170 -7.02 13.55 -19.06
N ASP A 171 -6.02 14.40 -19.20
CA ASP A 171 -5.04 14.71 -18.16
C ASP A 171 -4.25 13.48 -17.65
N ALA A 172 -3.62 13.60 -16.49
CA ALA A 172 -2.75 12.59 -15.94
C ALA A 172 -3.51 11.31 -15.57
N TYR A 173 -4.71 11.43 -15.00
CA TYR A 173 -5.53 10.27 -14.67
C TYR A 173 -5.98 9.51 -15.94
N GLY A 174 -6.39 10.24 -16.99
CA GLY A 174 -6.72 9.63 -18.27
C GLY A 174 -5.52 8.92 -18.91
N LEU A 175 -4.31 9.49 -18.76
CA LEU A 175 -3.08 8.88 -19.26
C LEU A 175 -2.81 7.51 -18.64
N THR A 176 -3.04 7.31 -17.33
CA THR A 176 -2.85 5.97 -16.71
C THR A 176 -3.73 4.90 -17.36
N LYS A 177 -4.97 5.26 -17.71
CA LYS A 177 -5.90 4.36 -18.41
C LYS A 177 -5.44 4.05 -19.83
N VAL A 178 -4.98 5.06 -20.58
CA VAL A 178 -4.44 4.89 -21.95
C VAL A 178 -3.23 3.97 -21.92
N LEU A 179 -2.28 4.19 -21.01
CA LEU A 179 -1.08 3.36 -20.85
C LEU A 179 -1.44 1.91 -20.53
N ARG A 180 -2.40 1.69 -19.61
CA ARG A 180 -2.91 0.36 -19.32
C ARG A 180 -3.49 -0.33 -20.56
N MET A 181 -4.29 0.38 -21.36
CA MET A 181 -4.83 -0.17 -22.62
C MET A 181 -3.73 -0.52 -23.60
N MET A 182 -2.73 0.34 -23.77
CA MET A 182 -1.58 0.08 -24.64
C MET A 182 -0.80 -1.17 -24.20
N GLU A 183 -0.50 -1.30 -22.91
CA GLU A 183 0.22 -2.47 -22.40
C GLU A 183 -0.62 -3.75 -22.50
N LYS A 184 -1.95 -3.66 -22.33
CA LYS A 184 -2.85 -4.79 -22.54
C LYS A 184 -2.82 -5.31 -23.98
N THR A 185 -2.66 -4.46 -24.99
CA THR A 185 -2.49 -4.89 -26.40
C THR A 185 -1.21 -5.69 -26.62
N LYS A 186 -0.20 -5.50 -25.75
CA LYS A 186 1.07 -6.25 -25.73
C LYS A 186 0.99 -7.51 -24.84
N GLY A 187 -0.18 -7.83 -24.29
CA GLY A 187 -0.40 -8.97 -23.39
C GLY A 187 0.05 -8.75 -21.95
N ARG A 188 0.35 -7.50 -21.54
CA ARG A 188 0.79 -7.16 -20.17
C ARG A 188 -0.37 -6.66 -19.34
N ASP A 189 -0.52 -7.19 -18.12
CA ASP A 189 -1.49 -6.70 -17.13
C ASP A 189 -0.85 -5.56 -16.33
N PHE A 190 -0.99 -4.34 -16.82
CA PHE A 190 -0.26 -3.17 -16.37
C PHE A 190 -1.14 -2.19 -15.58
N PHE A 191 -0.63 -1.67 -14.45
CA PHE A 191 -1.32 -0.70 -13.62
C PHE A 191 -0.37 0.39 -13.09
N ILE A 192 -0.80 1.64 -13.18
CA ILE A 192 -0.32 2.76 -12.37
C ILE A 192 -1.51 3.25 -11.57
N ILE A 193 -1.54 2.96 -10.28
CA ILE A 193 -2.58 3.45 -9.36
C ILE A 193 -2.04 4.61 -8.52
N THR A 194 -2.95 5.39 -7.93
CA THR A 194 -2.57 6.57 -7.14
C THR A 194 -3.19 6.49 -5.76
N PHE A 195 -2.37 6.70 -4.72
CA PHE A 195 -2.82 6.89 -3.35
C PHE A 195 -2.80 8.38 -3.02
N THR A 196 -3.87 8.83 -2.39
CA THR A 196 -4.10 10.24 -2.05
C THR A 196 -4.36 10.41 -0.56
N LEU A 197 -4.47 11.66 -0.11
CA LEU A 197 -4.82 11.96 1.28
C LEU A 197 -6.12 11.27 1.72
N ASP A 198 -7.12 11.21 0.85
CA ASP A 198 -8.40 10.53 1.10
C ASP A 198 -8.21 9.01 1.36
N ASP A 199 -7.27 8.37 0.66
CA ASP A 199 -6.94 6.97 0.89
C ASP A 199 -6.27 6.76 2.25
N TYR A 200 -5.36 7.66 2.63
CA TYR A 200 -4.69 7.60 3.94
C TYR A 200 -5.70 7.81 5.09
N GLU A 201 -6.70 8.68 4.90
CA GLU A 201 -7.79 8.86 5.86
C GLU A 201 -8.64 7.59 6.00
N LYS A 202 -8.99 6.94 4.89
CA LYS A 202 -9.69 5.65 4.91
C LYS A 202 -8.88 4.55 5.61
N MET A 203 -7.56 4.56 5.47
CA MET A 203 -6.71 3.60 6.19
C MET A 203 -6.76 3.84 7.71
N LEU A 204 -6.82 5.09 8.15
CA LEU A 204 -7.02 5.41 9.57
C LEU A 204 -8.37 4.93 10.09
N GLU A 205 -9.40 4.93 9.24
CA GLU A 205 -10.74 4.41 9.52
C GLU A 205 -10.80 2.86 9.51
N GLY A 206 -9.73 2.18 9.08
CA GLY A 206 -9.62 0.72 9.13
C GLY A 206 -9.60 0.01 7.77
N VAL A 207 -9.70 0.74 6.66
CA VAL A 207 -9.51 0.13 5.32
C VAL A 207 -8.04 -0.23 5.14
N ASN A 208 -7.73 -1.48 4.83
CA ASN A 208 -6.34 -1.89 4.69
C ASN A 208 -5.78 -1.58 3.28
N PHE A 209 -4.44 -1.57 3.19
CA PHE A 209 -3.72 -1.27 1.95
C PHE A 209 -4.15 -2.16 0.76
N PHE A 210 -4.32 -3.45 0.98
CA PHE A 210 -4.67 -4.40 -0.10
C PHE A 210 -6.09 -4.21 -0.60
N GLU A 211 -7.02 -3.84 0.28
CA GLU A 211 -8.40 -3.49 -0.11
C GLU A 211 -8.42 -2.25 -1.00
N LEU A 212 -7.64 -1.23 -0.66
CA LEU A 212 -7.49 -0.04 -1.50
C LEU A 212 -6.85 -0.36 -2.85
N VAL A 213 -5.77 -1.14 -2.87
CA VAL A 213 -5.13 -1.59 -4.12
C VAL A 213 -6.15 -2.29 -5.00
N LYS A 214 -6.88 -3.27 -4.45
CA LYS A 214 -7.89 -4.03 -5.20
C LYS A 214 -9.01 -3.15 -5.74
N ALA A 215 -9.51 -2.24 -4.93
CA ALA A 215 -10.56 -1.31 -5.33
C ALA A 215 -10.11 -0.39 -6.48
N LYS A 216 -8.88 0.11 -6.43
CA LYS A 216 -8.30 0.98 -7.48
C LYS A 216 -7.98 0.20 -8.77
N GLU A 217 -7.56 -1.05 -8.68
CA GLU A 217 -7.44 -1.91 -9.86
C GLU A 217 -8.79 -2.08 -10.56
N LEU A 218 -9.86 -2.37 -9.80
CA LEU A 218 -11.21 -2.51 -10.33
C LEU A 218 -11.73 -1.20 -10.92
N GLU A 219 -11.47 -0.06 -10.28
CA GLU A 219 -11.76 1.26 -10.84
C GLU A 219 -11.15 1.45 -12.22
N MET A 220 -9.86 1.12 -12.36
CA MET A 220 -9.16 1.23 -13.64
C MET A 220 -9.68 0.25 -14.69
N GLN A 221 -10.11 -0.94 -14.27
CA GLN A 221 -10.65 -1.97 -15.16
C GLN A 221 -12.06 -1.62 -15.67
N LEU A 222 -12.90 -1.09 -14.80
CA LEU A 222 -14.33 -0.90 -15.03
C LEU A 222 -14.71 0.56 -15.32
N ALA A 223 -13.73 1.48 -15.25
CA ALA A 223 -13.94 2.92 -15.40
C ALA A 223 -15.02 3.48 -14.45
N SER A 224 -15.06 2.96 -13.21
CA SER A 224 -16.01 3.38 -12.18
C SER A 224 -15.29 3.96 -10.95
N ASN A 225 -16.02 4.45 -9.95
CA ASN A 225 -15.43 4.99 -8.74
C ASN A 225 -14.99 3.85 -7.81
N TYR A 226 -13.72 3.85 -7.35
CA TYR A 226 -13.14 2.80 -6.51
C TYR A 226 -13.85 2.65 -5.16
N THR A 227 -14.41 3.71 -4.60
CA THR A 227 -15.13 3.64 -3.32
C THR A 227 -16.33 2.69 -3.35
N THR A 228 -16.89 2.45 -4.54
CA THR A 228 -17.96 1.45 -4.77
C THR A 228 -17.51 0.04 -4.43
N PHE A 229 -16.21 -0.24 -4.51
CA PHE A 229 -15.62 -1.57 -4.26
C PHE A 229 -15.07 -1.73 -2.85
N LEU A 230 -15.05 -0.66 -2.05
CA LEU A 230 -14.74 -0.72 -0.63
C LEU A 230 -16.02 -1.14 0.10
N LYS A 231 -16.05 -2.39 0.54
CA LYS A 231 -17.19 -2.89 1.33
C LYS A 231 -16.94 -2.56 2.80
N ASP A 232 -18.01 -2.20 3.51
CA ASP A 232 -18.04 -2.23 4.98
C ASP A 232 -18.00 -3.70 5.46
N ASN A 233 -16.86 -4.31 5.34
CA ASN A 233 -16.62 -5.67 5.81
C ASN A 233 -16.10 -5.63 7.25
N LYS A 234 -16.92 -5.18 8.19
CA LYS A 234 -16.69 -5.50 9.60
C LYS A 234 -16.94 -6.98 9.77
N HIS A 235 -15.86 -7.75 9.91
CA HIS A 235 -15.96 -9.17 10.24
C HIS A 235 -16.25 -9.30 11.74
N GLU A 236 -17.13 -10.25 12.13
CA GLU A 236 -17.47 -10.51 13.54
C GLU A 236 -16.23 -10.79 14.41
N ALA A 237 -15.16 -11.34 13.81
CA ALA A 237 -13.90 -11.59 14.51
C ALA A 237 -12.96 -10.36 14.58
N GLU A 238 -13.28 -9.21 13.99
CA GLU A 238 -12.37 -8.06 13.93
C GLU A 238 -12.08 -7.49 15.31
N GLU A 239 -13.09 -7.36 16.16
CA GLU A 239 -12.94 -6.91 17.55
C GLU A 239 -12.10 -7.89 18.39
N GLN A 240 -12.27 -9.21 18.16
CA GLN A 240 -11.48 -10.24 18.82
C GLN A 240 -10.03 -10.20 18.36
N ILE A 241 -9.77 -10.05 17.05
CA ILE A 241 -8.42 -9.91 16.47
C ILE A 241 -7.72 -8.69 17.06
N ILE A 242 -8.38 -7.53 17.09
CA ILE A 242 -7.83 -6.30 17.66
C ILE A 242 -7.53 -6.47 19.15
N SER A 243 -8.42 -7.11 19.90
CA SER A 243 -8.19 -7.39 21.32
C SER A 243 -6.96 -8.27 21.57
N ILE A 244 -6.77 -9.30 20.75
CA ILE A 244 -5.61 -10.19 20.83
C ILE A 244 -4.33 -9.44 20.47
N LEU A 245 -4.33 -8.68 19.38
CA LEU A 245 -3.16 -7.90 18.94
C LEU A 245 -2.75 -6.86 20.01
N ASN A 246 -3.71 -6.24 20.69
CA ASN A 246 -3.43 -5.30 21.77
C ASN A 246 -2.87 -6.02 23.01
N SER A 247 -3.35 -7.19 23.36
CA SER A 247 -2.85 -7.96 24.50
C SER A 247 -1.42 -8.49 24.31
N CYS A 248 -0.97 -8.65 23.06
CA CYS A 248 0.40 -9.08 22.74
C CYS A 248 1.43 -7.94 22.85
N VAL A 249 1.01 -6.69 22.92
CA VAL A 249 1.91 -5.51 23.02
C VAL A 249 2.24 -5.16 24.46
N ASP A 250 1.36 -5.52 25.42
CA ASP A 250 1.51 -5.20 26.85
C ASP A 250 2.37 -6.22 27.63
N ASN A 251 3.00 -7.19 26.95
CA ASN A 251 3.94 -8.18 27.49
C ASN A 251 5.31 -8.12 26.78
#